data_9e0951038ea33d6a7c1e159f03fde4f8
#
_entry.id   9e0951038ea33d6a7c1e159f03fde4f8
#
_cell.length_a   1.000
_cell.length_b   1.000
_cell.length_c   1.000
_cell.angle_alpha   90.00
_cell.angle_beta   90.00
_cell.angle_gamma   90.00
#
_symmetry.space_group_name_H-M   'P 1'
#
loop_
_entity.id
_entity.type
_entity.pdbx_description
1 polymer ?
#
loop_
_entity_poly.entity_id
_entity_poly.type
_entity_poly.pdbx_seq_one_letter_code
_entity_poly.pdbx_strand_id
1 'polypeptide(L)'
;NYVKEKDADILCLQEPNLGGKFQPTIDSLLNSIYPYHDIKEKTTIYDRLAIYSKYPIVRSERVMYPQSEDFSQACWVAMPGDTVLVINNHFATTGLTEAQRQEFKSMLKGDLRTKQMPGLGKSLVHKLGEYAKIRAPQVQCVAQFVRKRKGQSIILCGDFNDSPISYAHRCMAKELTDCYVASGNGPGISYHRNAFYVRIDNIMCSDDWQPLKCVVENKVKTSDHYPIF
;
A
#
# COMPACT_ATOMS: atom_id res chain seq x y z
N ASN A 1 -9.06 -18.24 -4.39
CA ASN A 1 -9.86 -18.16 -5.62
C ASN A 1 -9.73 -16.80 -6.31
N TYR A 2 -9.81 -15.67 -5.60
CA TYR A 2 -9.74 -14.31 -6.18
C TYR A 2 -8.44 -14.06 -6.99
N VAL A 3 -7.27 -14.37 -6.42
CA VAL A 3 -5.97 -14.20 -7.11
C VAL A 3 -5.93 -14.99 -8.42
N LYS A 4 -6.43 -16.23 -8.40
CA LYS A 4 -6.52 -17.07 -9.59
C LYS A 4 -7.50 -16.51 -10.63
N GLU A 5 -8.61 -15.94 -10.18
CA GLU A 5 -9.62 -15.33 -11.07
C GLU A 5 -9.10 -14.06 -11.75
N LYS A 6 -8.35 -13.23 -11.03
CA LYS A 6 -7.78 -11.98 -11.56
C LYS A 6 -6.61 -12.22 -12.51
N ASP A 7 -5.90 -13.32 -12.33
CA ASP A 7 -4.78 -13.73 -13.20
C ASP A 7 -3.74 -12.62 -13.46
N ALA A 8 -3.51 -11.77 -12.44
CA ALA A 8 -2.57 -10.65 -12.54
C ALA A 8 -1.14 -11.17 -12.80
N ASP A 9 -0.34 -10.41 -13.54
CA ASP A 9 1.05 -10.76 -13.81
C ASP A 9 1.97 -10.57 -12.60
N ILE A 10 1.63 -9.60 -11.76
CA ILE A 10 2.36 -9.25 -10.54
C ILE A 10 1.36 -9.12 -9.39
N LEU A 11 1.68 -9.73 -8.25
CA LEU A 11 0.93 -9.63 -7.00
C LEU A 11 1.84 -9.08 -5.91
N CYS A 12 1.46 -7.95 -5.32
CA CYS A 12 2.15 -7.36 -4.18
C CYS A 12 1.29 -7.50 -2.92
N LEU A 13 1.89 -8.01 -1.86
CA LEU A 13 1.24 -8.20 -0.58
C LEU A 13 1.95 -7.39 0.50
N GLN A 14 1.16 -6.73 1.36
CA GLN A 14 1.59 -6.09 2.59
C GLN A 14 1.03 -6.90 3.75
N GLU A 15 1.81 -7.08 4.81
CA GLU A 15 1.48 -7.89 5.99
C GLU A 15 0.94 -9.30 5.64
N PRO A 16 1.52 -10.02 4.66
CA PRO A 16 1.07 -11.38 4.40
C PRO A 16 1.31 -12.23 5.65
N ASN A 17 0.24 -12.81 6.19
CA ASN A 17 0.34 -13.72 7.33
C ASN A 17 0.88 -15.07 6.84
N LEU A 18 2.20 -15.15 6.69
CA LEU A 18 2.92 -16.33 6.28
C LEU A 18 3.36 -17.12 7.52
N GLY A 19 2.68 -18.18 7.85
CA GLY A 19 3.01 -19.06 9.01
C GLY A 19 1.79 -19.65 9.71
N GLY A 20 0.60 -19.38 9.23
CA GLY A 20 -0.62 -19.98 9.75
C GLY A 20 -0.87 -21.42 9.26
N LYS A 21 -1.86 -22.10 9.83
CA LYS A 21 -2.27 -23.47 9.49
C LYS A 21 -2.49 -23.71 7.98
N PHE A 22 -2.88 -22.68 7.25
CA PHE A 22 -3.17 -22.74 5.80
C PHE A 22 -1.98 -22.36 4.92
N GLN A 23 -0.83 -22.03 5.50
CA GLN A 23 0.35 -21.58 4.76
C GLN A 23 0.78 -22.52 3.64
N PRO A 24 0.90 -23.85 3.85
CA PRO A 24 1.31 -24.76 2.79
C PRO A 24 0.35 -24.75 1.59
N THR A 25 -0.96 -24.58 1.86
CA THR A 25 -1.97 -24.50 0.80
C THR A 25 -1.86 -23.17 0.02
N ILE A 26 -1.60 -22.07 0.73
CA ILE A 26 -1.41 -20.74 0.12
C ILE A 26 -0.14 -20.74 -0.73
N ASP A 27 0.97 -21.26 -0.21
CA ASP A 27 2.24 -21.35 -0.93
C ASP A 27 2.11 -22.21 -2.18
N SER A 28 1.49 -23.38 -2.07
CA SER A 28 1.24 -24.26 -3.21
C SER A 28 0.41 -23.55 -4.29
N LEU A 29 -0.65 -22.83 -3.89
CA LEU A 29 -1.49 -22.08 -4.82
C LEU A 29 -0.72 -20.91 -5.46
N LEU A 30 -0.01 -20.10 -4.67
CA LEU A 30 0.72 -18.95 -5.21
C LEU A 30 1.87 -19.39 -6.11
N ASN A 31 2.63 -20.43 -5.73
CA ASN A 31 3.72 -20.97 -6.54
C ASN A 31 3.23 -21.60 -7.85
N SER A 32 1.99 -22.11 -7.89
CA SER A 32 1.39 -22.62 -9.13
C SER A 32 1.04 -21.53 -10.15
N ILE A 33 0.83 -20.29 -9.68
CA ILE A 33 0.48 -19.13 -10.51
C ILE A 33 1.73 -18.28 -10.78
N TYR A 34 2.56 -18.08 -9.75
CA TYR A 34 3.73 -17.20 -9.76
C TYR A 34 5.00 -17.98 -9.46
N PRO A 35 5.72 -18.42 -10.50
CA PRO A 35 6.97 -19.17 -10.33
C PRO A 35 8.10 -18.33 -9.72
N TYR A 36 7.99 -17.00 -9.73
CA TYR A 36 8.99 -16.10 -9.16
C TYR A 36 8.39 -15.28 -8.03
N HIS A 37 9.12 -15.21 -6.92
CA HIS A 37 8.71 -14.38 -5.79
C HIS A 37 9.92 -13.88 -4.99
N ASP A 38 9.73 -12.78 -4.30
CA ASP A 38 10.65 -12.22 -3.31
C ASP A 38 9.85 -11.83 -2.07
N ILE A 39 10.26 -12.33 -0.91
CA ILE A 39 9.61 -12.09 0.37
C ILE A 39 10.64 -11.45 1.30
N LYS A 40 10.31 -10.28 1.85
CA LYS A 40 11.15 -9.55 2.79
C LYS A 40 10.46 -9.46 4.14
N GLU A 41 11.13 -9.93 5.19
CA GLU A 41 10.70 -9.73 6.56
C GLU A 41 11.17 -8.36 7.05
N LYS A 42 10.26 -7.64 7.70
CA LYS A 42 10.54 -6.44 8.45
C LYS A 42 10.90 -6.80 9.91
N THR A 43 10.60 -5.93 10.85
CA THR A 43 10.97 -6.09 12.27
C THR A 43 10.32 -7.31 12.92
N THR A 44 9.17 -7.75 12.42
CA THR A 44 8.46 -8.92 12.93
C THR A 44 8.03 -9.85 11.81
N ILE A 45 7.81 -11.13 12.14
CA ILE A 45 7.28 -12.13 11.18
C ILE A 45 5.89 -11.80 10.65
N TYR A 46 5.18 -10.88 11.29
CA TYR A 46 3.84 -10.42 10.87
C TYR A 46 3.91 -9.20 9.96
N ASP A 47 5.04 -8.48 9.95
CA ASP A 47 5.25 -7.32 9.09
C ASP A 47 6.20 -7.69 7.96
N ARG A 48 5.62 -8.18 6.87
CA ARG A 48 6.33 -8.64 5.69
C ARG A 48 5.85 -7.90 4.45
N LEU A 49 6.73 -7.85 3.46
CA LEU A 49 6.40 -7.46 2.09
C LEU A 49 6.69 -8.63 1.16
N ALA A 50 5.79 -8.90 0.24
CA ALA A 50 6.00 -9.94 -0.76
C ALA A 50 5.61 -9.46 -2.15
N ILE A 51 6.44 -9.77 -3.13
CA ILE A 51 6.17 -9.59 -4.56
C ILE A 51 6.22 -10.97 -5.20
N TYR A 52 5.13 -11.35 -5.85
CA TYR A 52 4.99 -12.55 -6.66
C TYR A 52 4.84 -12.13 -8.12
N SER A 53 5.50 -12.85 -9.03
CA SER A 53 5.52 -12.52 -10.45
C SER A 53 5.44 -13.77 -11.32
N LYS A 54 4.75 -13.67 -12.46
CA LYS A 54 4.79 -14.66 -13.53
C LYS A 54 6.11 -14.60 -14.32
N TYR A 55 6.83 -13.46 -14.21
CA TYR A 55 8.07 -13.18 -14.90
C TYR A 55 9.27 -13.20 -13.96
N PRO A 56 10.50 -13.47 -14.47
CA PRO A 56 11.70 -13.55 -13.64
C PRO A 56 11.96 -12.26 -12.86
N ILE A 57 12.21 -12.38 -11.56
CA ILE A 57 12.77 -11.31 -10.73
C ILE A 57 14.28 -11.37 -10.84
N VAL A 58 14.87 -10.43 -11.58
CA VAL A 58 16.31 -10.42 -11.89
C VAL A 58 17.15 -9.70 -10.84
N ARG A 59 16.52 -8.83 -10.04
CA ARG A 59 17.15 -8.11 -8.95
C ARG A 59 16.12 -7.77 -7.88
N SER A 60 16.55 -7.74 -6.61
CA SER A 60 15.74 -7.33 -5.47
C SER A 60 16.58 -6.55 -4.47
N GLU A 61 16.05 -5.47 -3.91
CA GLU A 61 16.70 -4.72 -2.84
C GLU A 61 15.68 -4.14 -1.85
N ARG A 62 16.17 -3.72 -0.68
CA ARG A 62 15.42 -2.95 0.31
C ARG A 62 15.72 -1.47 0.14
N VAL A 63 14.68 -0.67 0.02
CA VAL A 63 14.79 0.80 0.07
C VAL A 63 14.64 1.20 1.54
N MET A 64 15.77 1.23 2.25
CA MET A 64 15.82 1.50 3.70
C MET A 64 15.37 2.90 4.03
N TYR A 65 14.53 3.05 5.06
CA TYR A 65 14.12 4.36 5.54
C TYR A 65 15.16 4.98 6.49
N PRO A 66 15.30 6.31 6.49
CA PRO A 66 16.22 6.97 7.40
C PRO A 66 15.87 6.69 8.86
N GLN A 67 16.88 6.33 9.68
CA GLN A 67 16.76 6.11 11.12
C GLN A 67 15.69 5.05 11.50
N SER A 68 15.48 4.07 10.63
CA SER A 68 14.50 3.00 10.81
C SER A 68 15.05 1.71 10.23
N GLU A 69 14.64 0.58 10.79
CA GLU A 69 14.86 -0.75 10.19
C GLU A 69 13.80 -1.08 9.13
N ASP A 70 12.78 -0.25 9.01
CA ASP A 70 11.75 -0.38 7.99
C ASP A 70 12.24 0.01 6.60
N PHE A 71 11.56 -0.51 5.58
CA PHE A 71 11.92 -0.35 4.18
C PHE A 71 10.72 -0.53 3.26
N SER A 72 10.85 -0.08 2.01
CA SER A 72 10.07 -0.56 0.88
C SER A 72 10.85 -1.66 0.14
N GLN A 73 10.11 -2.60 -0.43
CA GLN A 73 10.69 -3.65 -1.28
C GLN A 73 10.73 -3.18 -2.73
N ALA A 74 11.85 -3.37 -3.40
CA ALA A 74 12.03 -3.05 -4.81
C ALA A 74 12.53 -4.27 -5.57
N CYS A 75 11.81 -4.69 -6.63
CA CYS A 75 12.16 -5.81 -7.48
C CYS A 75 12.20 -5.39 -8.95
N TRP A 76 13.21 -5.80 -9.69
CA TRP A 76 13.26 -5.66 -11.13
C TRP A 76 12.74 -6.94 -11.77
N VAL A 77 11.63 -6.82 -12.48
CA VAL A 77 10.91 -7.92 -13.12
C VAL A 77 11.18 -7.86 -14.62
N ALA A 78 11.79 -8.91 -15.17
CA ALA A 78 12.07 -9.01 -16.61
C ALA A 78 10.80 -9.41 -17.36
N MET A 79 10.04 -8.43 -17.83
CA MET A 79 8.84 -8.62 -18.64
C MET A 79 9.20 -8.66 -20.14
N PRO A 80 8.33 -9.20 -21.02
CA PRO A 80 8.56 -9.17 -22.46
C PRO A 80 8.79 -7.73 -22.96
N GLY A 81 9.96 -7.47 -23.49
CA GLY A 81 10.34 -6.18 -24.09
C GLY A 81 10.98 -5.17 -23.14
N ASP A 82 10.85 -5.31 -21.81
CA ASP A 82 11.45 -4.37 -20.86
C ASP A 82 11.64 -5.00 -19.47
N THR A 83 12.42 -4.31 -18.63
CA THR A 83 12.55 -4.63 -17.19
C THR A 83 11.83 -3.60 -16.36
N VAL A 84 10.77 -4.02 -15.67
CA VAL A 84 9.93 -3.16 -14.85
C VAL A 84 10.40 -3.16 -13.40
N LEU A 85 10.62 -1.98 -12.83
CA LEU A 85 10.88 -1.80 -11.41
C LEU A 85 9.55 -1.78 -10.66
N VAL A 86 9.29 -2.82 -9.88
CA VAL A 86 8.12 -2.95 -9.00
C VAL A 86 8.52 -2.56 -7.59
N ILE A 87 7.83 -1.56 -7.00
CA ILE A 87 8.08 -1.10 -5.63
C ILE A 87 6.85 -1.40 -4.79
N ASN A 88 7.02 -2.20 -3.74
CA ASN A 88 5.97 -2.53 -2.78
C ASN A 88 6.21 -1.81 -1.46
N ASN A 89 5.24 -1.00 -1.01
CA ASN A 89 5.35 -0.14 0.16
C ASN A 89 4.36 -0.55 1.24
N HIS A 90 4.78 -0.40 2.48
CA HIS A 90 3.90 -0.34 3.64
C HIS A 90 4.49 0.71 4.59
N PHE A 91 3.95 1.94 4.52
CA PHE A 91 4.42 3.04 5.35
C PHE A 91 3.86 2.96 6.77
N ALA A 92 4.50 3.67 7.70
CA ALA A 92 4.13 3.64 9.11
C ALA A 92 2.62 3.84 9.32
N THR A 93 2.00 2.90 10.02
CA THR A 93 0.56 2.93 10.34
C THR A 93 0.23 4.06 11.31
N THR A 94 -0.99 4.57 11.25
CA THR A 94 -1.47 5.64 12.17
C THR A 94 -1.63 5.18 13.61
N GLY A 95 -1.60 3.88 13.88
CA GLY A 95 -1.74 3.33 15.24
C GLY A 95 -2.96 3.84 16.01
N LEU A 96 -4.04 4.23 15.32
CA LEU A 96 -5.27 4.68 15.97
C LEU A 96 -5.93 3.52 16.70
N THR A 97 -6.26 3.72 17.97
CA THR A 97 -7.07 2.78 18.74
C THR A 97 -8.49 2.74 18.18
N GLU A 98 -9.23 1.69 18.49
CA GLU A 98 -10.65 1.57 18.11
C GLU A 98 -11.47 2.78 18.58
N ALA A 99 -11.28 3.22 19.82
CA ALA A 99 -11.95 4.40 20.37
C ALA A 99 -11.65 5.66 19.55
N GLN A 100 -10.40 5.88 19.14
CA GLN A 100 -9.99 7.02 18.31
C GLN A 100 -10.58 6.96 16.89
N ARG A 101 -10.72 5.77 16.31
CA ARG A 101 -11.38 5.59 15.00
C ARG A 101 -12.88 5.92 15.08
N GLN A 102 -13.55 5.48 16.14
CA GLN A 102 -14.98 5.79 16.35
C GLN A 102 -15.19 7.29 16.58
N GLU A 103 -14.31 7.92 17.31
CA GLU A 103 -14.31 9.37 17.52
C GLU A 103 -14.14 10.14 16.20
N PHE A 104 -13.15 9.79 15.40
CA PHE A 104 -12.93 10.39 14.09
C PHE A 104 -14.16 10.26 13.19
N LYS A 105 -14.81 9.10 13.21
CA LYS A 105 -16.06 8.85 12.50
C LYS A 105 -17.20 9.76 12.97
N SER A 106 -17.35 9.94 14.28
CA SER A 106 -18.39 10.82 14.86
C SER A 106 -18.15 12.27 14.48
N MET A 107 -16.89 12.71 14.47
CA MET A 107 -16.50 14.05 14.01
C MET A 107 -16.86 14.27 12.53
N LEU A 108 -16.56 13.30 11.65
CA LEU A 108 -16.89 13.38 10.22
C LEU A 108 -18.41 13.41 9.95
N LYS A 109 -19.19 12.74 10.80
CA LYS A 109 -20.67 12.76 10.71
C LYS A 109 -21.31 14.02 11.28
N GLY A 110 -20.53 14.93 11.85
CA GLY A 110 -21.04 16.16 12.46
C GLY A 110 -21.84 15.91 13.75
N ASP A 111 -21.59 14.78 14.44
CA ASP A 111 -22.26 14.45 15.68
C ASP A 111 -21.93 15.50 16.75
N LEU A 112 -22.96 16.28 17.16
CA LEU A 112 -22.84 17.39 18.09
C LEU A 112 -22.36 16.96 19.49
N ARG A 113 -22.50 15.67 19.86
CA ARG A 113 -22.00 15.15 21.14
C ARG A 113 -20.48 15.20 21.22
N THR A 114 -19.79 15.09 20.09
CA THR A 114 -18.32 15.21 20.01
C THR A 114 -17.85 16.64 20.27
N LYS A 115 -18.70 17.66 20.04
CA LYS A 115 -18.39 19.07 20.36
C LYS A 115 -18.32 19.34 21.86
N GLN A 116 -18.89 18.46 22.71
CA GLN A 116 -18.93 18.61 24.17
C GLN A 116 -17.68 18.03 24.89
N MET A 117 -16.74 17.46 24.17
CA MET A 117 -15.47 16.95 24.71
C MET A 117 -14.27 17.73 24.14
N PRO A 118 -13.93 18.91 24.67
CA PRO A 118 -12.96 19.85 24.09
C PRO A 118 -11.48 19.39 24.15
N GLY A 119 -11.17 18.19 24.26
CA GLY A 119 -9.78 17.67 24.26
C GLY A 119 -9.54 16.57 23.25
N LEU A 120 -10.59 15.84 22.88
CA LEU A 120 -10.48 14.62 22.08
C LEU A 120 -10.06 14.91 20.62
N GLY A 121 -10.72 15.85 19.94
CA GLY A 121 -10.36 16.20 18.56
C GLY A 121 -8.93 16.73 18.41
N LYS A 122 -8.44 17.48 19.40
CA LYS A 122 -7.04 17.94 19.43
C LYS A 122 -6.07 16.77 19.57
N SER A 123 -6.38 15.79 20.42
CA SER A 123 -5.58 14.59 20.62
C SER A 123 -5.49 13.76 19.33
N LEU A 124 -6.61 13.57 18.63
CA LEU A 124 -6.64 12.84 17.37
C LEU A 124 -5.83 13.55 16.28
N VAL A 125 -6.04 14.84 16.07
CA VAL A 125 -5.30 15.65 15.11
C VAL A 125 -3.81 15.64 15.43
N HIS A 126 -3.44 15.76 16.70
CA HIS A 126 -2.05 15.67 17.15
C HIS A 126 -1.45 14.30 16.78
N LYS A 127 -2.14 13.22 17.11
CA LYS A 127 -1.69 11.85 16.81
C LYS A 127 -1.53 11.61 15.30
N LEU A 128 -2.50 12.02 14.51
CA LEU A 128 -2.38 11.95 13.03
C LEU A 128 -1.18 12.74 12.52
N GLY A 129 -0.92 13.92 13.10
CA GLY A 129 0.24 14.74 12.80
C GLY A 129 1.58 14.06 13.15
N GLU A 130 1.67 13.39 14.31
CA GLU A 130 2.86 12.63 14.70
C GLU A 130 3.17 11.49 13.73
N TYR A 131 2.16 10.72 13.33
CA TYR A 131 2.36 9.66 12.34
C TYR A 131 2.68 10.20 10.95
N ALA A 132 2.14 11.34 10.57
CA ALA A 132 2.52 12.02 9.31
C ALA A 132 4.00 12.42 9.33
N LYS A 133 4.54 12.88 10.48
CA LYS A 133 5.97 13.18 10.65
C LYS A 133 6.85 11.93 10.50
N ILE A 134 6.39 10.77 10.99
CA ILE A 134 7.10 9.49 10.84
C ILE A 134 7.08 9.04 9.37
N ARG A 135 5.94 9.16 8.69
CA ARG A 135 5.80 8.76 7.28
C ARG A 135 6.54 9.67 6.31
N ALA A 136 6.63 10.97 6.60
CA ALA A 136 7.23 11.93 5.69
C ALA A 136 8.65 11.54 5.23
N PRO A 137 9.63 11.22 6.11
CA PRO A 137 10.94 10.77 5.68
C PRO A 137 10.92 9.44 4.93
N GLN A 138 10.01 8.51 5.26
CA GLN A 138 9.84 7.25 4.54
C GLN A 138 9.46 7.51 3.07
N VAL A 139 8.42 8.31 2.88
CA VAL A 139 7.92 8.67 1.54
C VAL A 139 8.95 9.48 0.75
N GLN A 140 9.65 10.42 1.39
CA GLN A 140 10.72 11.20 0.74
C GLN A 140 11.86 10.30 0.26
N CYS A 141 12.21 9.27 1.06
CA CYS A 141 13.21 8.28 0.68
C CYS A 141 12.79 7.51 -0.58
N VAL A 142 11.54 7.02 -0.62
CA VAL A 142 11.01 6.31 -1.81
C VAL A 142 10.88 7.24 -3.01
N ALA A 143 10.40 8.47 -2.83
CA ALA A 143 10.31 9.45 -3.91
C ALA A 143 11.70 9.79 -4.48
N GLN A 144 12.73 9.91 -3.63
CA GLN A 144 14.10 10.10 -4.09
C GLN A 144 14.63 8.87 -4.83
N PHE A 145 14.28 7.67 -4.35
CA PHE A 145 14.65 6.42 -5.01
C PHE A 145 14.06 6.33 -6.42
N VAL A 146 12.78 6.66 -6.58
CA VAL A 146 12.08 6.76 -7.88
C VAL A 146 12.72 7.83 -8.77
N ARG A 147 12.94 9.03 -8.24
CA ARG A 147 13.52 10.15 -9.00
C ARG A 147 14.90 9.83 -9.59
N LYS A 148 15.75 9.11 -8.83
CA LYS A 148 17.06 8.65 -9.29
C LYS A 148 16.97 7.62 -10.43
N ARG A 149 15.78 7.06 -10.67
CA ARG A 149 15.50 6.05 -11.70
C ARG A 149 14.56 6.55 -12.79
N LYS A 150 14.45 7.87 -12.91
CA LYS A 150 13.65 8.51 -13.97
C LYS A 150 14.11 7.96 -15.33
N GLY A 151 13.14 7.56 -16.15
CA GLY A 151 13.41 6.88 -17.45
C GLY A 151 13.44 5.36 -17.38
N GLN A 152 13.33 4.77 -16.18
CA GLN A 152 12.99 3.35 -16.04
C GLN A 152 11.48 3.17 -15.99
N SER A 153 11.02 2.02 -16.44
CA SER A 153 9.63 1.58 -16.29
C SER A 153 9.36 1.22 -14.83
N ILE A 154 8.44 1.95 -14.15
CA ILE A 154 8.20 1.81 -12.72
C ILE A 154 6.71 1.58 -12.46
N ILE A 155 6.41 0.58 -11.64
CA ILE A 155 5.11 0.39 -10.99
C ILE A 155 5.36 0.41 -9.48
N LEU A 156 4.66 1.29 -8.78
CA LEU A 156 4.71 1.41 -7.33
C LEU A 156 3.34 1.13 -6.75
N CYS A 157 3.27 0.27 -5.76
CA CYS A 157 2.01 -0.03 -5.07
C CYS A 157 2.23 -0.15 -3.56
N GLY A 158 1.13 -0.19 -2.82
CA GLY A 158 1.14 -0.53 -1.41
C GLY A 158 0.22 0.33 -0.55
N ASP A 159 0.25 0.00 0.75
CA ASP A 159 -0.46 0.74 1.78
C ASP A 159 0.37 1.97 2.20
N PHE A 160 -0.17 3.15 1.90
CA PHE A 160 0.44 4.42 2.31
C PHE A 160 0.07 4.81 3.74
N ASN A 161 -0.90 4.10 4.34
CA ASN A 161 -1.45 4.43 5.65
C ASN A 161 -1.90 5.90 5.78
N ASP A 162 -2.20 6.53 4.64
CA ASP A 162 -2.58 7.93 4.55
C ASP A 162 -3.50 8.18 3.35
N SER A 163 -4.31 9.23 3.45
CA SER A 163 -5.33 9.56 2.44
C SER A 163 -4.72 10.18 1.16
N PRO A 164 -5.48 10.24 0.05
CA PRO A 164 -5.01 10.84 -1.21
C PRO A 164 -4.70 12.34 -1.13
N ILE A 165 -5.21 13.03 -0.11
CA ILE A 165 -4.93 14.46 0.12
C ILE A 165 -3.72 14.70 1.03
N SER A 166 -3.09 13.63 1.51
CA SER A 166 -1.97 13.70 2.44
C SER A 166 -0.66 14.17 1.79
N TYR A 167 0.31 14.49 2.64
CA TYR A 167 1.68 14.76 2.20
C TYR A 167 2.30 13.54 1.50
N ALA A 168 2.08 12.34 2.05
CA ALA A 168 2.62 11.10 1.52
C ALA A 168 2.19 10.87 0.07
N HIS A 169 0.89 10.92 -0.18
CA HIS A 169 0.35 10.74 -1.52
C HIS A 169 0.84 11.83 -2.49
N ARG A 170 0.77 13.12 -2.08
CA ARG A 170 1.23 14.23 -2.94
C ARG A 170 2.73 14.18 -3.25
N CYS A 171 3.54 13.66 -2.33
CA CYS A 171 4.97 13.49 -2.57
C CYS A 171 5.23 12.46 -3.68
N MET A 172 4.52 11.33 -3.66
CA MET A 172 4.64 10.30 -4.70
C MET A 172 4.00 10.74 -6.02
N ALA A 173 2.86 11.42 -5.98
CA ALA A 173 2.16 11.92 -7.18
C ALA A 173 2.93 13.02 -7.97
N LYS A 174 4.04 13.54 -7.43
CA LYS A 174 4.96 14.40 -8.17
C LYS A 174 5.91 13.61 -9.08
N GLU A 175 6.13 12.36 -8.79
CA GLU A 175 7.08 11.49 -9.48
C GLU A 175 6.39 10.44 -10.36
N LEU A 176 5.15 10.05 -10.01
CA LEU A 176 4.41 8.96 -10.64
C LEU A 176 2.93 9.32 -10.81
N THR A 177 2.29 8.76 -11.82
CA THR A 177 0.86 8.89 -12.07
C THR A 177 0.06 7.96 -11.15
N ASP A 178 -0.91 8.47 -10.40
CA ASP A 178 -1.87 7.68 -9.63
C ASP A 178 -2.84 6.97 -10.59
N CYS A 179 -2.74 5.64 -10.67
CA CYS A 179 -3.56 4.83 -11.57
C CYS A 179 -5.06 4.92 -11.24
N TYR A 180 -5.41 5.05 -9.94
CA TYR A 180 -6.82 5.19 -9.56
C TYR A 180 -7.40 6.55 -9.95
N VAL A 181 -6.64 7.62 -9.83
CA VAL A 181 -7.06 8.94 -10.29
C VAL A 181 -7.20 8.97 -11.81
N ALA A 182 -6.29 8.30 -12.52
CA ALA A 182 -6.27 8.28 -13.98
C ALA A 182 -7.39 7.41 -14.61
N SER A 183 -7.77 6.29 -13.98
CA SER A 183 -8.65 5.28 -14.62
C SER A 183 -9.62 4.59 -13.68
N GLY A 184 -9.66 4.95 -12.40
CA GLY A 184 -10.61 4.43 -11.43
C GLY A 184 -11.95 5.14 -11.44
N ASN A 185 -12.92 4.58 -10.73
CA ASN A 185 -14.26 5.15 -10.59
C ASN A 185 -14.73 5.12 -9.13
N GLY A 186 -15.32 6.22 -8.69
CA GLY A 186 -15.84 6.38 -7.33
C GLY A 186 -14.76 6.76 -6.30
N PRO A 187 -15.03 6.61 -4.99
CA PRO A 187 -14.15 7.08 -3.92
C PRO A 187 -12.89 6.21 -3.70
N GLY A 188 -12.83 5.01 -4.28
CA GLY A 188 -11.67 4.12 -4.18
C GLY A 188 -11.36 3.61 -2.77
N ILE A 189 -12.36 3.48 -1.93
CA ILE A 189 -12.19 3.06 -0.53
C ILE A 189 -11.54 1.68 -0.50
N SER A 190 -10.31 1.62 -0.01
CA SER A 190 -9.56 0.37 0.11
C SER A 190 -9.54 -0.18 1.54
N TYR A 191 -9.58 0.67 2.56
CA TYR A 191 -9.68 0.27 3.97
C TYR A 191 -11.10 0.43 4.49
N HIS A 192 -11.63 -0.58 5.22
CA HIS A 192 -13.05 -0.62 5.61
C HIS A 192 -13.34 -1.17 7.02
N ARG A 193 -12.34 -1.21 7.89
CA ARG A 193 -12.51 -1.75 9.24
C ARG A 193 -13.32 -0.81 10.13
N ASN A 194 -14.27 -1.37 10.90
CA ASN A 194 -15.04 -0.67 11.92
C ASN A 194 -15.76 0.58 11.40
N ALA A 195 -16.25 0.49 10.14
CA ALA A 195 -16.91 1.58 9.44
C ALA A 195 -16.03 2.85 9.28
N PHE A 196 -14.73 2.70 9.34
CA PHE A 196 -13.77 3.70 8.91
C PHE A 196 -13.41 3.40 7.45
N TYR A 197 -13.86 4.26 6.54
CA TYR A 197 -13.75 4.05 5.10
C TYR A 197 -12.82 5.08 4.50
N VAL A 198 -11.67 4.65 3.97
CA VAL A 198 -10.67 5.54 3.39
C VAL A 198 -9.88 4.81 2.29
N ARG A 199 -9.39 5.56 1.30
CA ARG A 199 -8.42 5.06 0.33
C ARG A 199 -7.02 5.29 0.89
N ILE A 200 -6.29 4.24 1.21
CA ILE A 200 -4.90 4.28 1.68
C ILE A 200 -3.98 3.38 0.85
N ASP A 201 -4.56 2.43 0.12
CA ASP A 201 -3.83 1.60 -0.84
C ASP A 201 -3.79 2.27 -2.20
N ASN A 202 -2.64 2.26 -2.84
CA ASN A 202 -2.39 2.97 -4.09
C ASN A 202 -1.61 2.09 -5.07
N ILE A 203 -1.88 2.29 -6.37
CA ILE A 203 -1.03 1.85 -7.48
C ILE A 203 -0.65 3.11 -8.26
N MET A 204 0.63 3.30 -8.50
CA MET A 204 1.18 4.40 -9.27
C MET A 204 2.16 3.89 -10.31
N CYS A 205 2.30 4.59 -11.43
CA CYS A 205 3.18 4.19 -12.51
C CYS A 205 3.96 5.39 -13.09
N SER A 206 5.08 5.10 -13.74
CA SER A 206 5.86 6.06 -14.52
C SER A 206 5.16 6.43 -15.82
N ASP A 207 5.61 7.52 -16.46
CA ASP A 207 4.95 8.14 -17.61
C ASP A 207 4.92 7.26 -18.89
N ASP A 208 5.71 6.19 -18.94
CA ASP A 208 5.70 5.20 -20.02
C ASP A 208 4.52 4.23 -19.93
N TRP A 209 3.79 4.23 -18.81
CA TRP A 209 2.56 3.46 -18.62
C TRP A 209 1.32 4.31 -18.79
N GLN A 210 0.31 3.77 -19.47
CA GLN A 210 -1.02 4.34 -19.52
C GLN A 210 -1.99 3.48 -18.69
N PRO A 211 -2.47 3.94 -17.52
CA PRO A 211 -3.47 3.22 -16.75
C PRO A 211 -4.78 3.09 -17.53
N LEU A 212 -5.17 1.86 -17.88
CA LEU A 212 -6.40 1.60 -18.61
C LEU A 212 -7.58 1.38 -17.66
N LYS A 213 -7.32 0.77 -16.51
CA LYS A 213 -8.34 0.45 -15.51
C LYS A 213 -7.68 0.25 -14.15
N CYS A 214 -8.21 0.91 -13.13
CA CYS A 214 -7.81 0.70 -11.74
C CYS A 214 -9.07 0.54 -10.87
N VAL A 215 -9.18 -0.56 -10.15
CA VAL A 215 -10.39 -0.93 -9.40
C VAL A 215 -10.04 -1.37 -7.99
N VAL A 216 -10.81 -0.90 -7.02
CA VAL A 216 -10.84 -1.45 -5.67
C VAL A 216 -11.98 -2.46 -5.58
N GLU A 217 -11.66 -3.73 -5.31
CA GLU A 217 -12.63 -4.84 -5.35
C GLU A 217 -13.29 -5.04 -3.99
N ASN A 218 -14.37 -4.34 -3.75
CA ASN A 218 -15.10 -4.33 -2.47
C ASN A 218 -15.93 -5.59 -2.17
N LYS A 219 -15.94 -6.57 -3.05
CA LYS A 219 -16.60 -7.87 -2.84
C LYS A 219 -15.72 -8.84 -2.04
N VAL A 220 -14.40 -8.65 -2.05
CA VAL A 220 -13.45 -9.47 -1.30
C VAL A 220 -13.32 -8.90 0.11
N LYS A 221 -13.83 -9.65 1.12
CA LYS A 221 -13.92 -9.20 2.52
C LYS A 221 -13.11 -10.08 3.48
N THR A 222 -12.05 -10.70 2.99
CA THR A 222 -11.19 -11.58 3.80
C THR A 222 -10.15 -10.83 4.61
N SER A 223 -9.94 -9.56 4.32
CA SER A 223 -9.05 -8.62 5.02
C SER A 223 -9.83 -7.36 5.37
N ASP A 224 -9.31 -6.51 6.21
CA ASP A 224 -9.80 -5.15 6.46
C ASP A 224 -9.38 -4.17 5.35
N HIS A 225 -8.58 -4.63 4.39
CA HIS A 225 -8.34 -3.95 3.12
C HIS A 225 -9.01 -4.68 1.96
N TYR A 226 -9.54 -3.92 1.03
CA TYR A 226 -9.97 -4.43 -0.27
C TYR A 226 -8.78 -4.45 -1.22
N PRO A 227 -8.60 -5.52 -2.02
CA PRO A 227 -7.56 -5.53 -3.03
C PRO A 227 -7.80 -4.46 -4.10
N ILE A 228 -6.70 -3.86 -4.57
CA ILE A 228 -6.66 -2.92 -5.69
C ILE A 228 -5.95 -3.58 -6.87
N PHE A 229 -6.49 -3.41 -8.09
CA PHE A 229 -5.87 -3.92 -9.32
C PHE A 229 -6.16 -3.01 -10.50
#